data_c034243b25e44122c5f259a6e19e0c47
#
_entry.id   c034243b25e44122c5f259a6e19e0c47
#
_cell.length_a   1.000
_cell.length_b   1.000
_cell.length_c   1.000
_cell.angle_alpha   90.00
_cell.angle_beta   90.00
_cell.angle_gamma   90.00
#
_symmetry.space_group_name_H-M   'P 1'
#
loop_
_entity.id
_entity.type
_entity.pdbx_description
1 polymer ?
#
loop_
_entity_poly.entity_id
_entity_poly.type
_entity_poly.pdbx_seq_one_letter_code
_entity_poly.pdbx_strand_id
1 'polypeptide(L)'
;MSIIIDPSSYIIKPYDIISYDSRKLNGELPKIIIGKNCSIAKNITFCMSNHLINRFSTSPAKKSIFPHKSGNVSSYSKGDIIIKNDVWIGANSLLLDGITINNGAVVAAGSVVTKDIPCYAIVGGNPAKIIKYRFSKEIIEKIEKIKFWDMSIKDIEKFNIWSEDIESLIKEVAKFKGINMA
;
A
#
# COMPACT_ATOMS: atom_id res chain seq x y z
N MET A 1 13.43 -9.32 -6.33
CA MET A 1 12.30 -8.48 -5.85
C MET A 1 12.57 -7.03 -6.20
N SER A 2 11.55 -6.27 -6.59
CA SER A 2 11.69 -4.87 -7.00
C SER A 2 10.64 -3.99 -6.31
N ILE A 3 11.05 -2.73 -6.01
CA ILE A 3 10.13 -1.65 -5.69
C ILE A 3 9.92 -0.84 -6.97
N ILE A 4 8.66 -0.65 -7.33
CA ILE A 4 8.23 0.22 -8.42
C ILE A 4 7.49 1.38 -7.75
N ILE A 5 8.04 2.59 -7.86
CA ILE A 5 7.49 3.78 -7.22
C ILE A 5 7.28 4.87 -8.26
N ASP A 6 6.10 5.52 -8.25
CA ASP A 6 5.82 6.68 -9.08
C ASP A 6 6.71 7.86 -8.66
N PRO A 7 7.25 8.66 -9.61
CA PRO A 7 8.12 9.80 -9.30
C PRO A 7 7.51 10.88 -8.41
N SER A 8 6.18 10.99 -8.35
CA SER A 8 5.49 11.94 -7.46
C SER A 8 5.39 11.47 -6.00
N SER A 9 5.83 10.23 -5.72
CA SER A 9 5.80 9.62 -4.39
C SER A 9 7.18 9.53 -3.78
N TYR A 10 7.26 9.47 -2.44
CA TYR A 10 8.52 9.26 -1.75
C TYR A 10 8.42 8.23 -0.63
N ILE A 11 9.56 7.61 -0.36
CA ILE A 11 9.78 6.75 0.79
C ILE A 11 11.03 7.19 1.53
N ILE A 12 10.91 7.45 2.83
CA ILE A 12 12.02 7.90 3.68
C ILE A 12 12.80 6.67 4.17
N LYS A 13 14.09 6.64 3.93
CA LYS A 13 15.00 5.60 4.45
C LYS A 13 15.26 5.80 5.95
N PRO A 14 15.61 4.74 6.72
CA PRO A 14 15.65 3.36 6.24
C PRO A 14 14.28 2.72 6.09
N TYR A 15 14.20 1.70 5.24
CA TYR A 15 13.12 0.74 5.16
C TYR A 15 13.69 -0.66 4.92
N ASP A 16 12.97 -1.70 5.32
CA ASP A 16 13.39 -3.08 5.20
C ASP A 16 12.46 -3.89 4.30
N ILE A 17 13.06 -4.81 3.53
CA ILE A 17 12.31 -5.80 2.75
C ILE A 17 12.72 -7.17 3.25
N ILE A 18 11.80 -7.83 3.95
CA ILE A 18 12.01 -9.21 4.42
C ILE A 18 11.52 -10.15 3.34
N SER A 19 12.46 -10.83 2.69
CA SER A 19 12.18 -11.81 1.64
C SER A 19 13.19 -12.95 1.68
N TYR A 20 12.69 -14.18 1.64
CA TYR A 20 13.47 -15.42 1.65
C TYR A 20 13.32 -16.19 0.33
N ASP A 21 13.61 -15.54 -0.80
CA ASP A 21 13.44 -16.12 -2.13
C ASP A 21 12.04 -16.73 -2.38
N SER A 22 11.06 -16.16 -1.69
CA SER A 22 9.66 -16.61 -1.77
C SER A 22 9.04 -16.16 -3.07
N ARG A 23 8.35 -17.08 -3.73
CA ARG A 23 7.64 -16.82 -4.98
C ARG A 23 6.14 -16.82 -4.75
N LYS A 24 5.41 -16.10 -5.59
CA LYS A 24 3.96 -16.22 -5.71
C LYS A 24 3.59 -17.61 -6.22
N LEU A 25 2.33 -18.01 -6.11
CA LEU A 25 1.86 -19.31 -6.58
C LEU A 25 2.11 -19.56 -8.09
N ASN A 26 2.18 -18.49 -8.89
CA ASN A 26 2.51 -18.56 -10.33
C ASN A 26 4.03 -18.62 -10.61
N GLY A 27 4.87 -18.72 -9.59
CA GLY A 27 6.33 -18.79 -9.72
C GLY A 27 7.06 -17.46 -9.86
N GLU A 28 6.35 -16.32 -9.97
CA GLU A 28 6.95 -15.01 -10.06
C GLU A 28 7.44 -14.48 -8.70
N LEU A 29 8.44 -13.60 -8.74
CA LEU A 29 8.84 -12.84 -7.57
C LEU A 29 7.80 -11.76 -7.23
N PRO A 30 7.42 -11.61 -5.96
CA PRO A 30 6.50 -10.56 -5.55
C PRO A 30 7.14 -9.18 -5.70
N LYS A 31 6.29 -8.15 -5.89
CA LYS A 31 6.69 -6.76 -6.10
C LYS A 31 6.07 -5.87 -5.03
N ILE A 32 6.70 -4.72 -4.80
CA ILE A 32 6.14 -3.60 -4.07
C ILE A 32 5.85 -2.52 -5.10
N ILE A 33 4.58 -2.14 -5.24
CA ILE A 33 4.12 -1.17 -6.24
C ILE A 33 3.52 0.02 -5.50
N ILE A 34 4.08 1.21 -5.73
CA ILE A 34 3.67 2.45 -5.08
C ILE A 34 3.20 3.42 -6.16
N GLY A 35 1.95 3.83 -6.06
CA GLY A 35 1.29 4.77 -6.97
C GLY A 35 1.73 6.21 -6.75
N LYS A 36 0.89 7.16 -7.17
CA LYS A 36 1.18 8.60 -7.21
C LYS A 36 0.90 9.29 -5.89
N ASN A 37 1.65 10.35 -5.61
CA ASN A 37 1.44 11.27 -4.47
C ASN A 37 1.46 10.59 -3.09
N CYS A 38 2.16 9.46 -2.96
CA CYS A 38 2.26 8.75 -1.68
C CYS A 38 3.36 9.31 -0.80
N SER A 39 3.08 9.37 0.51
CA SER A 39 4.01 9.77 1.55
C SER A 39 4.32 8.59 2.46
N ILE A 40 5.51 8.02 2.36
CA ILE A 40 5.90 6.83 3.12
C ILE A 40 7.03 7.21 4.07
N ALA A 41 6.74 7.13 5.38
CA ALA A 41 7.68 7.50 6.43
C ALA A 41 8.83 6.47 6.58
N LYS A 42 9.78 6.77 7.46
CA LYS A 42 10.94 5.91 7.76
C LYS A 42 10.57 4.65 8.52
N ASN A 43 11.46 3.66 8.48
CA ASN A 43 11.37 2.39 9.22
C ASN A 43 10.14 1.57 8.84
N ILE A 44 9.78 1.56 7.56
CA ILE A 44 8.71 0.68 7.06
C ILE A 44 9.30 -0.69 6.77
N THR A 45 8.63 -1.75 7.24
CA THR A 45 8.97 -3.12 6.93
C THR A 45 7.98 -3.72 5.95
N PHE A 46 8.46 -4.12 4.78
CA PHE A 46 7.69 -4.88 3.79
C PHE A 46 8.00 -6.37 3.97
N CYS A 47 7.06 -7.11 4.55
CA CYS A 47 7.21 -8.54 4.79
C CYS A 47 6.62 -9.34 3.63
N MET A 48 7.49 -9.79 2.72
CA MET A 48 7.12 -10.41 1.44
C MET A 48 7.21 -11.93 1.45
N SER A 49 7.34 -12.54 2.64
CA SER A 49 7.62 -13.97 2.78
C SER A 49 6.90 -14.57 3.97
N ASN A 50 6.36 -15.77 3.78
CA ASN A 50 5.69 -16.56 4.81
C ASN A 50 6.27 -17.97 4.86
N HIS A 51 6.29 -18.58 6.05
CA HIS A 51 6.58 -19.99 6.21
C HIS A 51 5.35 -20.84 5.92
N LEU A 52 5.56 -22.05 5.45
CA LEU A 52 4.50 -23.04 5.26
C LEU A 52 4.14 -23.62 6.61
N ILE A 53 3.00 -23.22 7.17
CA ILE A 53 2.54 -23.60 8.50
C ILE A 53 1.77 -24.94 8.54
N ASN A 54 1.35 -25.47 7.39
CA ASN A 54 0.58 -26.71 7.25
C ASN A 54 1.50 -27.93 7.06
N ARG A 55 2.69 -27.90 7.67
CA ARG A 55 3.68 -29.00 7.61
C ARG A 55 4.02 -29.45 9.02
N PHE A 56 4.64 -30.63 9.13
CA PHE A 56 5.14 -31.13 10.40
C PHE A 56 6.12 -30.17 11.09
N SER A 57 6.93 -29.45 10.31
CA SER A 57 7.82 -28.41 10.81
C SER A 57 7.67 -27.15 9.99
N THR A 58 7.66 -25.99 10.64
CA THR A 58 7.71 -24.66 10.00
C THR A 58 9.12 -24.25 9.59
N SER A 59 10.14 -25.03 9.96
CA SER A 59 11.54 -24.71 9.65
C SER A 59 11.76 -24.63 8.15
N PRO A 60 12.36 -23.53 7.64
CA PRO A 60 12.85 -23.46 6.28
C PRO A 60 14.15 -24.27 6.25
N ALA A 61 14.03 -25.57 6.17
CA ALA A 61 15.15 -26.46 6.31
C ALA A 61 16.28 -26.07 5.35
N LYS A 62 17.40 -25.61 5.88
CA LYS A 62 18.64 -25.49 5.13
C LYS A 62 19.15 -26.91 4.84
N LYS A 63 19.65 -27.16 3.62
CA LYS A 63 20.25 -28.44 3.20
C LYS A 63 21.25 -29.02 4.23
N SER A 64 21.86 -28.16 5.04
CA SER A 64 22.85 -28.53 6.07
C SER A 64 22.26 -29.11 7.36
N ILE A 65 20.96 -28.88 7.65
CA ILE A 65 20.34 -29.33 8.92
C ILE A 65 19.34 -30.45 8.66
N PHE A 66 18.58 -30.36 7.57
CA PHE A 66 17.61 -31.37 7.16
C PHE A 66 17.79 -31.70 5.69
N PRO A 67 18.12 -32.96 5.32
CA PRO A 67 18.26 -33.35 3.95
C PRO A 67 16.92 -33.22 3.22
N HIS A 68 16.83 -32.30 2.26
CA HIS A 68 15.67 -32.15 1.40
C HIS A 68 15.73 -33.07 0.20
N LYS A 69 14.61 -33.66 -0.15
CA LYS A 69 14.38 -34.07 -1.54
C LYS A 69 14.23 -32.76 -2.36
N SER A 70 15.00 -32.69 -3.45
CA SER A 70 14.99 -31.56 -4.40
C SER A 70 13.54 -31.14 -4.75
N GLY A 71 13.24 -29.85 -4.67
CA GLY A 71 11.95 -29.30 -5.11
C GLY A 71 10.99 -28.81 -4.01
N ASN A 72 11.30 -28.98 -2.73
CA ASN A 72 10.43 -28.49 -1.68
C ASN A 72 10.58 -26.97 -1.44
N VAL A 73 9.53 -26.21 -1.72
CA VAL A 73 9.41 -24.79 -1.38
C VAL A 73 9.32 -24.67 0.14
N SER A 74 10.23 -23.90 0.75
CA SER A 74 10.27 -23.68 2.20
C SER A 74 9.48 -22.45 2.64
N SER A 75 9.22 -21.55 1.73
CA SER A 75 8.52 -20.28 1.95
C SER A 75 7.72 -19.88 0.71
N TYR A 76 6.72 -19.04 0.90
CA TYR A 76 5.88 -18.53 -0.18
C TYR A 76 5.52 -17.07 0.05
N SER A 77 5.07 -16.38 -1.01
CA SER A 77 4.45 -15.08 -0.92
C SER A 77 2.98 -15.17 -1.33
N LYS A 78 2.11 -14.45 -0.61
CA LYS A 78 0.69 -14.30 -0.96
C LYS A 78 0.48 -13.40 -2.18
N GLY A 79 1.46 -12.58 -2.52
CA GLY A 79 1.37 -11.67 -3.65
C GLY A 79 2.11 -10.36 -3.45
N ASP A 80 1.83 -9.42 -4.33
CA ASP A 80 2.40 -8.09 -4.31
C ASP A 80 1.85 -7.27 -3.13
N ILE A 81 2.63 -6.28 -2.67
CA ILE A 81 2.12 -5.18 -1.86
C ILE A 81 1.82 -4.04 -2.84
N ILE A 82 0.55 -3.66 -2.93
CA ILE A 82 0.10 -2.58 -3.81
C ILE A 82 -0.34 -1.39 -2.95
N ILE A 83 0.37 -0.28 -3.07
CA ILE A 83 0.02 1.00 -2.46
C ILE A 83 -0.48 1.88 -3.60
N LYS A 84 -1.77 2.24 -3.58
CA LYS A 84 -2.37 3.05 -4.64
C LYS A 84 -1.98 4.53 -4.49
N ASN A 85 -2.84 5.46 -4.79
CA ASN A 85 -2.49 6.88 -4.90
C ASN A 85 -2.88 7.65 -3.63
N ASP A 86 -2.19 8.74 -3.33
CA ASP A 86 -2.45 9.64 -2.18
C ASP A 86 -2.46 8.90 -0.82
N VAL A 87 -1.63 7.87 -0.68
CA VAL A 87 -1.54 7.07 0.54
C VAL A 87 -0.48 7.65 1.47
N TRP A 88 -0.82 7.73 2.77
CA TRP A 88 0.15 8.05 3.82
C TRP A 88 0.40 6.83 4.71
N ILE A 89 1.68 6.46 4.86
CA ILE A 89 2.11 5.38 5.77
C ILE A 89 3.00 5.97 6.84
N GLY A 90 2.52 5.91 8.08
CA GLY A 90 3.22 6.37 9.28
C GLY A 90 4.43 5.50 9.62
N ALA A 91 5.42 6.10 10.29
CA ALA A 91 6.68 5.45 10.63
C ALA A 91 6.52 4.16 11.44
N ASN A 92 7.50 3.26 11.34
CA ASN A 92 7.56 1.97 12.04
C ASN A 92 6.39 1.03 11.73
N SER A 93 5.75 1.18 10.58
CA SER A 93 4.66 0.27 10.15
C SER A 93 5.22 -0.98 9.47
N LEU A 94 4.51 -2.11 9.64
CA LEU A 94 4.80 -3.38 8.99
C LEU A 94 3.66 -3.75 8.05
N LEU A 95 4.00 -4.02 6.78
CA LEU A 95 3.04 -4.39 5.75
C LEU A 95 3.29 -5.83 5.33
N LEU A 96 2.26 -6.68 5.43
CA LEU A 96 2.34 -8.06 4.96
C LEU A 96 2.08 -8.14 3.46
N ASP A 97 2.57 -9.20 2.84
CA ASP A 97 2.40 -9.47 1.43
C ASP A 97 0.95 -9.80 1.01
N GLY A 98 0.66 -9.59 -0.27
CA GLY A 98 -0.65 -9.86 -0.87
C GLY A 98 -1.74 -8.90 -0.41
N ILE A 99 -1.38 -7.64 -0.08
CA ILE A 99 -2.34 -6.62 0.34
C ILE A 99 -2.38 -5.44 -0.63
N THR A 100 -3.53 -4.79 -0.68
CA THR A 100 -3.74 -3.51 -1.37
C THR A 100 -4.12 -2.43 -0.37
N ILE A 101 -3.36 -1.34 -0.35
CA ILE A 101 -3.70 -0.11 0.36
C ILE A 101 -4.29 0.84 -0.67
N ASN A 102 -5.60 1.08 -0.60
CA ASN A 102 -6.34 1.82 -1.61
C ASN A 102 -6.14 3.33 -1.49
N ASN A 103 -6.63 4.08 -2.51
CA ASN A 103 -6.41 5.51 -2.66
C ASN A 103 -6.77 6.29 -1.40
N GLY A 104 -5.96 7.29 -1.08
CA GLY A 104 -6.21 8.21 0.04
C GLY A 104 -6.18 7.58 1.42
N ALA A 105 -5.82 6.31 1.55
CA ALA A 105 -5.75 5.62 2.84
C ALA A 105 -4.61 6.15 3.72
N VAL A 106 -4.78 6.06 5.02
CA VAL A 106 -3.78 6.43 6.02
C VAL A 106 -3.51 5.24 6.93
N VAL A 107 -2.24 4.88 7.05
CA VAL A 107 -1.77 3.89 8.02
C VAL A 107 -1.08 4.63 9.16
N ALA A 108 -1.65 4.56 10.36
CA ALA A 108 -1.06 5.18 11.54
C ALA A 108 0.30 4.53 11.88
N ALA A 109 1.19 5.32 12.47
CA ALA A 109 2.54 4.85 12.85
C ALA A 109 2.48 3.60 13.76
N GLY A 110 3.44 2.69 13.60
CA GLY A 110 3.52 1.46 14.38
C GLY A 110 2.48 0.39 14.06
N SER A 111 1.74 0.53 12.97
CA SER A 111 0.68 -0.41 12.59
C SER A 111 1.20 -1.67 11.90
N VAL A 112 0.50 -2.80 12.09
CA VAL A 112 0.74 -4.05 11.38
C VAL A 112 -0.42 -4.31 10.41
N VAL A 113 -0.20 -4.04 9.12
CA VAL A 113 -1.22 -4.18 8.09
C VAL A 113 -1.22 -5.61 7.56
N THR A 114 -2.32 -6.32 7.77
CA THR A 114 -2.46 -7.75 7.45
C THR A 114 -3.53 -8.03 6.39
N LYS A 115 -4.28 -7.01 5.95
CA LYS A 115 -5.40 -7.08 5.00
C LYS A 115 -5.49 -5.81 4.18
N ASP A 116 -6.24 -5.85 3.11
CA ASP A 116 -6.55 -4.69 2.27
C ASP A 116 -7.15 -3.55 3.08
N ILE A 117 -6.73 -2.33 2.74
CA ILE A 117 -7.24 -1.09 3.34
C ILE A 117 -8.17 -0.40 2.33
N PRO A 118 -9.42 -0.08 2.73
CA PRO A 118 -10.36 0.63 1.86
C PRO A 118 -9.88 2.05 1.50
N CYS A 119 -10.43 2.59 0.41
CA CYS A 119 -10.18 3.98 0.02
C CYS A 119 -10.50 4.94 1.17
N TYR A 120 -9.61 5.90 1.42
CA TYR A 120 -9.76 6.96 2.44
C TYR A 120 -9.97 6.46 3.87
N ALA A 121 -9.74 5.19 4.16
CA ALA A 121 -9.75 4.69 5.52
C ALA A 121 -8.48 5.08 6.28
N ILE A 122 -8.64 5.45 7.55
CA ILE A 122 -7.54 5.61 8.52
C ILE A 122 -7.53 4.35 9.36
N VAL A 123 -6.41 3.64 9.32
CA VAL A 123 -6.22 2.39 10.07
C VAL A 123 -5.08 2.50 11.06
N GLY A 124 -5.11 1.70 12.12
CA GLY A 124 -4.05 1.65 13.12
C GLY A 124 -4.10 0.41 13.99
N GLY A 125 -2.99 0.13 14.65
CA GLY A 125 -2.86 -0.97 15.62
C GLY A 125 -2.22 -2.25 15.05
N ASN A 126 -2.17 -3.28 15.89
CA ASN A 126 -1.64 -4.62 15.55
C ASN A 126 -2.65 -5.70 15.99
N PRO A 127 -3.34 -6.39 15.04
CA PRO A 127 -3.39 -6.04 13.61
C PRO A 127 -4.13 -4.71 13.36
N ALA A 128 -3.81 -4.03 12.27
CA ALA A 128 -4.43 -2.76 11.91
C ALA A 128 -5.93 -2.92 11.67
N LYS A 129 -6.71 -2.02 12.27
CA LYS A 129 -8.18 -1.94 12.14
C LYS A 129 -8.58 -0.55 11.69
N ILE A 130 -9.73 -0.43 11.04
CA ILE A 130 -10.29 0.87 10.64
C ILE A 130 -10.64 1.64 11.92
N ILE A 131 -10.06 2.84 12.03
CA ILE A 131 -10.37 3.81 13.10
C ILE A 131 -11.53 4.68 12.66
N LYS A 132 -11.43 5.25 11.44
CA LYS A 132 -12.45 6.08 10.80
C LYS A 132 -12.14 6.23 9.31
N TYR A 133 -13.03 6.87 8.57
CA TYR A 133 -12.75 7.37 7.22
C TYR A 133 -12.38 8.86 7.27
N ARG A 134 -11.58 9.31 6.30
CA ARG A 134 -11.20 10.72 6.15
C ARG A 134 -12.41 11.59 5.85
N PHE A 135 -13.33 11.08 5.05
CA PHE A 135 -14.50 11.79 4.50
C PHE A 135 -15.74 10.91 4.53
N SER A 136 -16.91 11.51 4.29
CA SER A 136 -18.15 10.74 4.06
C SER A 136 -18.07 9.92 2.78
N LYS A 137 -18.93 8.92 2.65
CA LYS A 137 -18.97 8.04 1.49
C LYS A 137 -19.17 8.82 0.19
N GLU A 138 -20.06 9.81 0.21
CA GLU A 138 -20.39 10.67 -0.93
C GLU A 138 -19.17 11.50 -1.39
N ILE A 139 -18.41 12.02 -0.45
CA ILE A 139 -17.17 12.77 -0.73
C ILE A 139 -16.12 11.83 -1.32
N ILE A 140 -15.95 10.65 -0.76
CA ILE A 140 -15.00 9.64 -1.27
C ILE A 140 -15.33 9.28 -2.72
N GLU A 141 -16.60 8.99 -3.04
CA GLU A 141 -17.04 8.66 -4.39
C GLU A 141 -16.74 9.79 -5.38
N LYS A 142 -16.95 11.04 -4.98
CA LYS A 142 -16.64 12.21 -5.80
C LYS A 142 -15.14 12.34 -6.05
N ILE A 143 -14.28 12.18 -5.04
CA ILE A 143 -12.83 12.27 -5.19
C ILE A 143 -12.31 11.12 -6.07
N GLU A 144 -12.81 9.89 -5.88
CA GLU A 144 -12.46 8.74 -6.73
C GLU A 144 -12.85 8.97 -8.20
N LYS A 145 -13.95 9.68 -8.47
CA LYS A 145 -14.36 10.05 -9.82
C LYS A 145 -13.43 11.09 -10.45
N ILE A 146 -12.98 12.06 -9.66
CA ILE A 146 -12.08 13.14 -10.11
C ILE A 146 -10.69 12.62 -10.43
N LYS A 147 -10.14 11.71 -9.60
CA LYS A 147 -8.77 11.18 -9.72
C LYS A 147 -7.74 12.30 -9.88
N PHE A 148 -7.66 13.19 -8.90
CA PHE A 148 -6.77 14.36 -8.98
C PHE A 148 -5.30 13.99 -9.12
N TRP A 149 -4.88 12.83 -8.62
CA TRP A 149 -3.53 12.30 -8.77
C TRP A 149 -3.12 12.00 -10.23
N ASP A 150 -4.07 11.99 -11.17
CA ASP A 150 -3.78 11.86 -12.60
C ASP A 150 -3.59 13.21 -13.30
N MET A 151 -3.71 14.32 -12.57
CA MET A 151 -3.47 15.66 -13.09
C MET A 151 -1.98 15.96 -13.17
N SER A 152 -1.59 16.83 -14.10
CA SER A 152 -0.22 17.35 -14.15
C SER A 152 0.04 18.26 -12.95
N ILE A 153 1.30 18.41 -12.55
CA ILE A 153 1.69 19.34 -11.46
C ILE A 153 1.21 20.75 -11.77
N LYS A 154 1.37 21.22 -13.04
CA LYS A 154 0.91 22.54 -13.50
C LYS A 154 -0.61 22.73 -13.36
N ASP A 155 -1.38 21.65 -13.45
CA ASP A 155 -2.83 21.73 -13.30
C ASP A 155 -3.23 21.68 -11.82
N ILE A 156 -2.53 20.90 -11.01
CA ILE A 156 -2.74 20.86 -9.57
C ILE A 156 -2.44 22.22 -8.91
N GLU A 157 -1.40 22.90 -9.34
CA GLU A 157 -1.01 24.25 -8.85
C GLU A 157 -2.08 25.34 -9.05
N LYS A 158 -3.07 25.10 -9.92
CA LYS A 158 -4.21 26.02 -10.13
C LYS A 158 -5.23 25.97 -8.98
N PHE A 159 -5.14 24.97 -8.10
CA PHE A 159 -6.10 24.72 -7.05
C PHE A 159 -5.43 24.80 -5.69
N ASN A 160 -6.18 25.27 -4.69
CA ASN A 160 -5.74 25.17 -3.30
C ASN A 160 -6.03 23.76 -2.75
N ILE A 161 -5.17 22.79 -3.09
CA ILE A 161 -5.33 21.39 -2.62
C ILE A 161 -5.22 21.24 -1.09
N TRP A 162 -4.84 22.28 -0.37
CA TRP A 162 -4.77 22.36 1.09
C TRP A 162 -6.05 22.94 1.70
N SER A 163 -7.07 23.20 0.89
CA SER A 163 -8.35 23.73 1.36
C SER A 163 -9.05 22.75 2.30
N GLU A 164 -9.61 23.26 3.37
CA GLU A 164 -10.53 22.51 4.25
C GLU A 164 -11.94 22.42 3.67
N ASP A 165 -12.28 23.31 2.73
CA ASP A 165 -13.53 23.23 1.96
C ASP A 165 -13.41 22.26 0.80
N ILE A 166 -13.51 20.97 1.14
CA ILE A 166 -13.35 19.87 0.21
C ILE A 166 -14.44 19.86 -0.87
N GLU A 167 -15.67 20.27 -0.53
CA GLU A 167 -16.78 20.26 -1.49
C GLU A 167 -16.61 21.32 -2.58
N SER A 168 -16.18 22.52 -2.22
CA SER A 168 -15.86 23.57 -3.18
C SER A 168 -14.72 23.14 -4.09
N LEU A 169 -13.64 22.63 -3.51
CA LEU A 169 -12.49 22.16 -4.28
C LEU A 169 -12.87 21.04 -5.27
N ILE A 170 -13.70 20.07 -4.84
CA ILE A 170 -14.20 19.02 -5.72
C ILE A 170 -14.94 19.60 -6.92
N LYS A 171 -15.83 20.59 -6.70
CA LYS A 171 -16.59 21.25 -7.77
C LYS A 171 -15.67 21.97 -8.77
N GLU A 172 -14.66 22.68 -8.25
CA GLU A 172 -13.68 23.42 -9.09
C GLU A 172 -12.87 22.46 -9.96
N VAL A 173 -12.31 21.39 -9.36
CA VAL A 173 -11.52 20.40 -10.11
C VAL A 173 -12.38 19.63 -11.09
N ALA A 174 -13.61 19.27 -10.74
CA ALA A 174 -14.55 18.59 -11.62
C ALA A 174 -14.88 19.47 -12.84
N LYS A 175 -15.18 20.75 -12.62
CA LYS A 175 -15.42 21.73 -13.68
C LYS A 175 -14.22 21.84 -14.62
N PHE A 176 -13.00 21.95 -14.08
CA PHE A 176 -11.77 22.02 -14.84
C PHE A 176 -11.56 20.76 -15.72
N LYS A 177 -11.88 19.58 -15.19
CA LYS A 177 -11.75 18.30 -15.90
C LYS A 177 -12.94 17.98 -16.81
N GLY A 178 -13.99 18.80 -16.84
CA GLY A 178 -15.21 18.53 -17.59
C GLY A 178 -16.01 17.33 -17.07
N ILE A 179 -15.89 17.02 -15.76
CA ILE A 179 -16.56 15.89 -15.12
C ILE A 179 -17.90 16.36 -14.56
N ASN A 180 -18.99 15.73 -15.00
CA ASN A 180 -20.31 15.96 -14.38
C ASN A 180 -20.37 15.26 -13.01
N MET A 181 -20.71 16.02 -11.97
CA MET A 181 -20.81 15.59 -10.57
C MET A 181 -22.27 15.47 -10.10
N ALA A 182 -23.24 15.60 -11.06
CA ALA A 182 -24.65 15.36 -10.75
C ALA A 182 -24.91 13.89 -10.43
#